data_68d51f35ca86c41c8e50bf74279f3caa
#
_entry.id   68d51f35ca86c41c8e50bf74279f3caa
#
_cell.length_a   1.000
_cell.length_b   1.000
_cell.length_c   1.000
_cell.angle_alpha   90.00
_cell.angle_beta   90.00
_cell.angle_gamma   90.00
#
_symmetry.space_group_name_H-M   'P 1'
#
loop_
_entity.id
_entity.type
_entity.pdbx_description
1 polymer ?
#
loop_
_entity_poly.entity_id
_entity_poly.type
_entity_poly.pdbx_seq_one_letter_code
_entity_poly.pdbx_strand_id
1 'polypeptide(L)'
;MESDANLHVLAVRGTVETIATIEEAVKKLDVAPLDFELTVYLISTSPQPGDQLPDALASTAKQLHGVFAYKGYQLLESFVLRGRDGQGANGQGASAEGTIKNSTYTFRYNRASVLDGTPKIVSLQNLNLQIRMPNGTSDAQGNPNFKTTGLSTEIDIRDGQKVVVGKSDVNNGESPLILVVTAKVVE
;
A
#
# COMPACT_ATOMS: atom_id res chain seq x y z
N MET A 1 -1.65 -27.87 28.98
CA MET A 1 -1.12 -27.37 27.74
C MET A 1 0.06 -26.47 28.07
N GLU A 2 1.22 -26.78 27.61
CA GLU A 2 2.45 -25.99 27.81
C GLU A 2 3.02 -25.64 26.44
N SER A 3 3.48 -24.42 26.28
CA SER A 3 4.13 -23.97 25.04
C SER A 3 5.49 -23.40 25.33
N ASP A 4 6.48 -23.76 24.55
CA ASP A 4 7.81 -23.15 24.55
C ASP A 4 7.99 -22.37 23.24
N ALA A 5 7.93 -21.04 23.35
CA ALA A 5 8.03 -20.15 22.20
C ALA A 5 9.43 -20.16 21.54
N ASN A 6 10.48 -20.52 22.28
CA ASN A 6 11.84 -20.58 21.75
C ASN A 6 12.08 -21.86 20.93
N LEU A 7 11.41 -22.94 21.29
CA LEU A 7 11.52 -24.21 20.56
C LEU A 7 10.44 -24.43 19.51
N HIS A 8 9.46 -23.52 19.42
CA HIS A 8 8.28 -23.65 18.53
C HIS A 8 7.54 -24.98 18.74
N VAL A 9 7.46 -25.42 19.98
CA VAL A 9 6.86 -26.71 20.37
C VAL A 9 5.62 -26.46 21.23
N LEU A 10 4.58 -27.22 20.94
CA LEU A 10 3.35 -27.29 21.70
C LEU A 10 3.22 -28.69 22.31
N ALA A 11 3.32 -28.81 23.63
CA ALA A 11 3.07 -30.06 24.35
C ALA A 11 1.60 -30.13 24.79
N VAL A 12 0.90 -31.16 24.33
CA VAL A 12 -0.51 -31.37 24.65
C VAL A 12 -0.68 -32.73 25.32
N ARG A 13 -1.44 -32.75 26.42
CA ARG A 13 -1.84 -33.97 27.12
C ARG A 13 -3.37 -34.04 27.17
N GLY A 14 -3.95 -35.15 26.74
CA GLY A 14 -5.40 -35.33 26.72
C GLY A 14 -5.78 -36.75 26.30
N THR A 15 -7.06 -36.96 26.04
CA THR A 15 -7.55 -38.20 25.42
C THR A 15 -7.14 -38.27 23.96
N VAL A 16 -7.12 -39.44 23.36
CA VAL A 16 -6.79 -39.65 21.95
C VAL A 16 -7.64 -38.77 21.04
N GLU A 17 -8.94 -38.67 21.30
CA GLU A 17 -9.86 -37.81 20.53
C GLU A 17 -9.51 -36.32 20.66
N THR A 18 -9.19 -35.87 21.88
CA THR A 18 -8.79 -34.47 22.10
C THR A 18 -7.49 -34.14 21.36
N ILE A 19 -6.51 -35.05 21.42
CA ILE A 19 -5.22 -34.85 20.73
C ILE A 19 -5.43 -34.79 19.21
N ALA A 20 -6.25 -35.72 18.64
CA ALA A 20 -6.54 -35.71 17.21
C ALA A 20 -7.24 -34.42 16.75
N THR A 21 -8.18 -33.89 17.55
CA THR A 21 -8.85 -32.62 17.25
C THR A 21 -7.90 -31.45 17.26
N ILE A 22 -6.98 -31.41 18.24
CA ILE A 22 -5.96 -30.35 18.35
C ILE A 22 -4.97 -30.46 17.18
N GLU A 23 -4.52 -31.67 16.83
CA GLU A 23 -3.62 -31.88 15.69
C GLU A 23 -4.25 -31.39 14.37
N GLU A 24 -5.54 -31.69 14.15
CA GLU A 24 -6.25 -31.20 12.98
C GLU A 24 -6.37 -29.65 12.96
N ALA A 25 -6.66 -29.05 14.12
CA ALA A 25 -6.72 -27.61 14.27
C ALA A 25 -5.37 -26.95 14.00
N VAL A 26 -4.27 -27.49 14.56
CA VAL A 26 -2.92 -27.00 14.32
C VAL A 26 -2.55 -27.09 12.85
N LYS A 27 -2.83 -28.22 12.17
CA LYS A 27 -2.56 -28.37 10.74
C LYS A 27 -3.31 -27.35 9.87
N LYS A 28 -4.49 -26.91 10.30
CA LYS A 28 -5.27 -25.87 9.60
C LYS A 28 -4.74 -24.47 9.87
N LEU A 29 -4.12 -24.24 11.01
CA LEU A 29 -3.63 -22.93 11.43
C LEU A 29 -2.15 -22.71 11.11
N ASP A 30 -1.35 -23.79 11.10
CA ASP A 30 0.08 -23.76 10.77
C ASP A 30 0.29 -23.82 9.25
N VAL A 31 -0.17 -22.80 8.58
CA VAL A 31 0.04 -22.59 7.14
C VAL A 31 1.08 -21.51 6.93
N ALA A 32 1.94 -21.69 5.93
CA ALA A 32 2.92 -20.68 5.59
C ALA A 32 2.22 -19.36 5.23
N PRO A 33 2.68 -18.22 5.78
CA PRO A 33 2.10 -16.93 5.44
C PRO A 33 2.32 -16.64 3.95
N LEU A 34 1.27 -16.13 3.30
CA LEU A 34 1.30 -15.78 1.89
C LEU A 34 2.13 -14.53 1.66
N ASP A 35 2.88 -14.50 0.57
CA ASP A 35 3.55 -13.31 0.09
C ASP A 35 2.62 -12.53 -0.85
N PHE A 36 2.81 -11.22 -0.92
CA PHE A 36 2.11 -10.37 -1.88
C PHE A 36 3.03 -9.29 -2.44
N GLU A 37 2.68 -8.79 -3.59
CA GLU A 37 3.35 -7.69 -4.27
C GLU A 37 2.40 -6.51 -4.42
N LEU A 38 2.84 -5.32 -4.02
CA LEU A 38 2.14 -4.06 -4.22
C LEU A 38 2.82 -3.30 -5.34
N THR A 39 2.07 -2.97 -6.38
CA THR A 39 2.52 -1.98 -7.37
C THR A 39 1.82 -0.66 -7.08
N VAL A 40 2.60 0.37 -6.83
CA VAL A 40 2.14 1.72 -6.49
C VAL A 40 2.40 2.65 -7.66
N TYR A 41 1.41 3.45 -8.03
CA TYR A 41 1.50 4.45 -9.07
C TYR A 41 1.15 5.82 -8.51
N LEU A 42 2.03 6.78 -8.73
CA LEU A 42 1.83 8.19 -8.42
C LEU A 42 1.52 8.92 -9.72
N ILE A 43 0.29 9.40 -9.84
CA ILE A 43 -0.25 10.01 -11.05
C ILE A 43 -0.55 11.48 -10.76
N SER A 44 -0.12 12.40 -11.62
CA SER A 44 -0.56 13.80 -11.57
C SER A 44 -1.51 14.11 -12.70
N THR A 45 -2.22 15.22 -12.57
CA THR A 45 -2.98 15.77 -13.69
C THR A 45 -2.05 16.44 -14.70
N SER A 46 -2.42 16.38 -15.98
CA SER A 46 -1.73 17.06 -17.06
C SER A 46 -2.51 18.31 -17.49
N PRO A 47 -1.85 19.45 -17.71
CA PRO A 47 -2.48 20.62 -18.31
C PRO A 47 -2.79 20.41 -19.82
N GLN A 48 -2.11 19.46 -20.45
CA GLN A 48 -2.30 19.06 -21.83
C GLN A 48 -3.47 18.07 -21.92
N PRO A 49 -4.31 18.15 -22.96
CA PRO A 49 -5.29 17.11 -23.25
C PRO A 49 -4.62 15.77 -23.58
N GLY A 50 -5.24 14.69 -23.12
CA GLY A 50 -4.75 13.32 -23.34
C GLY A 50 -3.90 12.78 -22.20
N ASP A 51 -3.95 11.46 -22.07
CA ASP A 51 -3.28 10.74 -20.99
C ASP A 51 -1.88 10.31 -21.41
N GLN A 52 -0.92 10.51 -20.53
CA GLN A 52 0.47 10.04 -20.63
C GLN A 52 0.69 8.92 -19.60
N LEU A 53 -0.13 7.88 -19.73
CA LEU A 53 -0.13 6.71 -18.83
C LEU A 53 0.22 5.45 -19.64
N PRO A 54 0.93 4.49 -19.04
CA PRO A 54 1.14 3.18 -19.67
C PRO A 54 -0.19 2.46 -19.96
N ASP A 55 -0.19 1.58 -20.97
CA ASP A 55 -1.36 0.77 -21.34
C ASP A 55 -1.97 0.00 -20.17
N ALA A 56 -1.12 -0.46 -19.27
CA ALA A 56 -1.54 -1.11 -18.04
C ALA A 56 -2.49 -0.25 -17.16
N LEU A 57 -2.48 1.06 -17.31
CA LEU A 57 -3.32 2.02 -16.59
C LEU A 57 -4.48 2.58 -17.43
N ALA A 58 -4.71 2.08 -18.64
CA ALA A 58 -5.77 2.59 -19.54
C ALA A 58 -7.18 2.49 -18.92
N SER A 59 -7.48 1.40 -18.21
CA SER A 59 -8.74 1.25 -17.48
C SER A 59 -8.86 2.23 -16.30
N THR A 60 -7.75 2.49 -15.62
CA THR A 60 -7.68 3.45 -14.52
C THR A 60 -7.88 4.88 -15.04
N ALA A 61 -7.28 5.23 -16.17
CA ALA A 61 -7.50 6.53 -16.82
C ALA A 61 -8.98 6.78 -17.09
N LYS A 62 -9.70 5.80 -17.63
CA LYS A 62 -11.16 5.90 -17.87
C LYS A 62 -11.94 6.12 -16.57
N GLN A 63 -11.57 5.43 -15.49
CA GLN A 63 -12.19 5.63 -14.18
C GLN A 63 -11.91 7.02 -13.63
N LEU A 64 -10.67 7.50 -13.75
CA LEU A 64 -10.28 8.83 -13.30
C LEU A 64 -11.03 9.94 -14.05
N HIS A 65 -11.19 9.81 -15.37
CA HIS A 65 -12.01 10.74 -16.17
C HIS A 65 -13.51 10.71 -15.80
N GLY A 66 -14.01 9.57 -15.33
CA GLY A 66 -15.38 9.44 -14.82
C GLY A 66 -15.63 10.15 -13.48
N VAL A 67 -14.57 10.35 -12.70
CA VAL A 67 -14.67 10.95 -11.35
C VAL A 67 -14.15 12.38 -11.31
N PHE A 68 -13.09 12.69 -12.08
CA PHE A 68 -12.41 13.98 -12.05
C PHE A 68 -12.40 14.62 -13.44
N ALA A 69 -12.76 15.89 -13.51
CA ALA A 69 -12.84 16.66 -14.75
C ALA A 69 -11.47 17.28 -15.18
N TYR A 70 -10.39 16.48 -15.12
CA TYR A 70 -9.08 16.93 -15.60
C TYR A 70 -8.88 16.64 -17.08
N LYS A 71 -8.04 17.44 -17.77
CA LYS A 71 -7.80 17.33 -19.21
C LYS A 71 -6.99 16.10 -19.59
N GLY A 72 -6.13 15.62 -18.69
CA GLY A 72 -5.31 14.45 -18.90
C GLY A 72 -4.59 14.04 -17.60
N TYR A 73 -3.91 12.90 -17.66
CA TYR A 73 -3.16 12.34 -16.56
C TYR A 73 -1.76 11.96 -17.01
N GLN A 74 -0.79 12.07 -16.10
CA GLN A 74 0.60 11.74 -16.33
C GLN A 74 1.12 10.86 -15.19
N LEU A 75 1.78 9.76 -15.53
CA LEU A 75 2.51 8.96 -14.55
C LEU A 75 3.76 9.73 -14.11
N LEU A 76 3.90 9.98 -12.81
CA LEU A 76 5.08 10.59 -12.23
C LEU A 76 6.10 9.57 -11.78
N GLU A 77 5.62 8.50 -11.13
CA GLU A 77 6.47 7.47 -10.54
C GLU A 77 5.69 6.16 -10.40
N SER A 78 6.40 5.04 -10.47
CA SER A 78 5.86 3.74 -10.10
C SER A 78 6.93 2.91 -9.42
N PHE A 79 6.55 2.19 -8.38
CA PHE A 79 7.44 1.30 -7.66
C PHE A 79 6.71 0.07 -7.14
N VAL A 80 7.47 -0.95 -6.81
CA VAL A 80 6.96 -2.23 -6.33
C VAL A 80 7.49 -2.51 -4.93
N LEU A 81 6.61 -2.95 -4.05
CA LEU A 81 6.94 -3.42 -2.71
C LEU A 81 6.48 -4.86 -2.55
N ARG A 82 7.29 -5.70 -1.93
CA ARG A 82 6.88 -7.01 -1.48
C ARG A 82 6.57 -7.00 0.00
N GLY A 83 5.57 -7.75 0.38
CA GLY A 83 5.15 -7.94 1.74
C GLY A 83 4.71 -9.38 1.98
N ARG A 84 4.48 -9.68 3.24
CA ARG A 84 4.03 -11.00 3.70
C ARG A 84 2.82 -10.84 4.60
N ASP A 85 1.93 -11.82 4.56
CA ASP A 85 0.77 -11.88 5.46
C ASP A 85 1.21 -11.77 6.92
N GLY A 86 0.51 -10.94 7.70
CA GLY A 86 0.86 -10.63 9.08
C GLY A 86 2.05 -9.69 9.25
N GLN A 87 2.69 -9.21 8.17
CA GLN A 87 3.78 -8.24 8.26
C GLN A 87 3.30 -6.97 8.97
N GLY A 88 4.14 -6.48 9.87
CA GLY A 88 3.84 -5.27 10.63
C GLY A 88 2.99 -5.50 11.88
N ALA A 89 2.83 -6.73 12.35
CA ALA A 89 2.16 -7.02 13.62
C ALA A 89 2.75 -6.21 14.79
N ASN A 90 4.04 -5.83 14.71
CA ASN A 90 4.74 -4.97 15.65
C ASN A 90 4.72 -3.48 15.25
N GLY A 91 3.85 -3.07 14.32
CA GLY A 91 3.72 -1.69 13.86
C GLY A 91 4.73 -1.23 12.81
N GLN A 92 5.57 -2.13 12.29
CA GLN A 92 6.53 -1.84 11.23
C GLN A 92 6.18 -2.65 9.97
N GLY A 93 5.51 -2.02 9.02
CA GLY A 93 5.22 -2.58 7.70
C GLY A 93 6.37 -2.32 6.73
N ALA A 94 6.04 -1.99 5.48
CA ALA A 94 7.01 -1.60 4.48
C ALA A 94 6.89 -0.13 4.11
N SER A 95 7.99 0.44 3.63
CA SER A 95 8.05 1.81 3.12
C SER A 95 8.87 1.90 1.85
N ALA A 96 8.56 2.90 1.04
CA ALA A 96 9.36 3.35 -0.10
C ALA A 96 9.48 4.87 -0.06
N GLU A 97 10.65 5.37 -0.41
CA GLU A 97 10.95 6.79 -0.48
C GLU A 97 11.57 7.11 -1.83
N GLY A 98 11.33 8.30 -2.32
CA GLY A 98 11.89 8.74 -3.58
C GLY A 98 11.70 10.22 -3.80
N THR A 99 12.14 10.68 -4.98
CA THR A 99 12.08 12.08 -5.37
C THR A 99 11.31 12.23 -6.68
N ILE A 100 10.34 13.13 -6.70
CA ILE A 100 9.59 13.52 -7.89
C ILE A 100 9.81 15.01 -8.12
N LYS A 101 10.52 15.37 -9.20
CA LYS A 101 10.95 16.76 -9.46
C LYS A 101 11.73 17.31 -8.26
N ASN A 102 11.23 18.37 -7.61
CA ASN A 102 11.84 19.01 -6.43
C ASN A 102 11.20 18.58 -5.10
N SER A 103 10.40 17.52 -5.12
CA SER A 103 9.65 17.05 -3.95
C SER A 103 10.10 15.64 -3.59
N THR A 104 10.13 15.33 -2.31
CA THR A 104 10.34 13.96 -1.82
C THR A 104 9.00 13.35 -1.46
N TYR A 105 8.84 12.06 -1.71
CA TYR A 105 7.69 11.32 -1.25
C TYR A 105 8.12 10.19 -0.31
N THR A 106 7.25 9.87 0.64
CA THR A 106 7.35 8.69 1.49
C THR A 106 6.01 7.96 1.43
N PHE A 107 6.03 6.73 0.93
CA PHE A 107 4.90 5.81 0.97
C PHE A 107 5.17 4.75 2.04
N ARG A 108 4.19 4.45 2.87
CA ARG A 108 4.30 3.39 3.88
C ARG A 108 2.94 2.83 4.25
N TYR A 109 2.94 1.60 4.76
CA TYR A 109 1.85 1.03 5.53
C TYR A 109 2.39 0.39 6.81
N ASN A 110 1.59 0.33 7.85
CA ASN A 110 2.05 -0.23 9.12
C ASN A 110 1.82 -1.73 9.20
N ARG A 111 0.69 -2.20 8.70
CA ARG A 111 0.33 -3.62 8.73
C ARG A 111 -0.30 -4.05 7.42
N ALA A 112 0.00 -5.28 7.02
CA ALA A 112 -0.66 -5.94 5.91
C ALA A 112 -1.13 -7.32 6.32
N SER A 113 -2.27 -7.74 5.79
CA SER A 113 -2.79 -9.10 5.92
C SER A 113 -3.43 -9.56 4.62
N VAL A 114 -3.33 -10.87 4.35
CA VAL A 114 -4.00 -11.52 3.23
C VAL A 114 -5.23 -12.24 3.78
N LEU A 115 -6.40 -11.75 3.40
CA LEU A 115 -7.68 -12.31 3.82
C LEU A 115 -8.16 -13.35 2.82
N ASP A 116 -8.77 -14.42 3.32
CA ASP A 116 -9.39 -15.43 2.48
C ASP A 116 -10.56 -14.84 1.70
N GLY A 117 -10.70 -15.31 0.46
CA GLY A 117 -11.74 -14.89 -0.46
C GLY A 117 -11.50 -15.44 -1.84
N THR A 118 -12.47 -15.22 -2.75
CA THR A 118 -12.33 -15.57 -4.16
C THR A 118 -12.74 -14.36 -4.99
N PRO A 119 -11.77 -13.54 -5.44
CA PRO A 119 -10.31 -13.60 -5.21
C PRO A 119 -9.89 -13.22 -3.77
N LYS A 120 -8.64 -13.56 -3.38
CA LYS A 120 -8.04 -13.15 -2.10
C LYS A 120 -8.00 -11.63 -1.98
N ILE A 121 -7.91 -11.13 -0.76
CA ILE A 121 -7.90 -9.68 -0.46
C ILE A 121 -6.64 -9.35 0.31
N VAL A 122 -5.90 -8.35 -0.14
CA VAL A 122 -4.79 -7.75 0.62
C VAL A 122 -5.32 -6.53 1.36
N SER A 123 -5.31 -6.59 2.68
CA SER A 123 -5.72 -5.49 3.56
C SER A 123 -4.49 -4.73 4.03
N LEU A 124 -4.48 -3.41 3.82
CA LEU A 124 -3.39 -2.51 4.23
C LEU A 124 -3.92 -1.53 5.27
N GLN A 125 -3.32 -1.57 6.47
CA GLN A 125 -3.68 -0.68 7.57
C GLN A 125 -2.66 0.45 7.69
N ASN A 126 -3.18 1.65 7.99
CA ASN A 126 -2.38 2.87 8.10
C ASN A 126 -1.50 3.11 6.86
N LEU A 127 -2.06 2.90 5.67
CA LEU A 127 -1.43 3.32 4.44
C LEU A 127 -1.30 4.83 4.46
N ASN A 128 -0.08 5.31 4.25
CA ASN A 128 0.25 6.72 4.30
C ASN A 128 1.14 7.09 3.12
N LEU A 129 0.76 8.14 2.40
CA LEU A 129 1.59 8.80 1.41
C LEU A 129 1.83 10.23 1.89
N GLN A 130 3.08 10.61 2.08
CA GLN A 130 3.50 11.97 2.37
C GLN A 130 4.34 12.51 1.23
N ILE A 131 4.15 13.79 0.90
CA ILE A 131 4.92 14.51 -0.10
C ILE A 131 5.42 15.78 0.57
N ARG A 132 6.74 15.94 0.60
CA ARG A 132 7.43 17.10 1.12
C ARG A 132 8.00 17.90 -0.03
N MET A 133 7.58 19.15 -0.16
CA MET A 133 7.98 20.04 -1.25
C MET A 133 8.49 21.38 -0.72
N PRO A 134 9.45 22.03 -1.38
CA PRO A 134 9.82 23.41 -1.07
C PRO A 134 8.60 24.32 -1.26
N ASN A 135 8.38 25.24 -0.32
CA ASN A 135 7.25 26.18 -0.42
C ASN A 135 7.66 27.54 -1.06
N GLY A 136 8.87 27.63 -1.60
CA GLY A 136 9.40 28.85 -2.26
C GLY A 136 9.86 29.94 -1.29
N THR A 137 9.82 29.69 0.03
CA THR A 137 10.35 30.61 1.03
C THR A 137 11.55 30.01 1.76
N SER A 138 12.35 30.86 2.40
CA SER A 138 13.48 30.44 3.25
C SER A 138 13.30 30.98 4.66
N ASP A 139 13.92 30.32 5.63
CA ASP A 139 14.04 30.83 6.99
C ASP A 139 15.04 31.99 7.09
N ALA A 140 15.20 32.56 8.28
CA ALA A 140 16.15 33.68 8.52
C ALA A 140 17.62 33.30 8.30
N GLN A 141 17.93 31.99 8.25
CA GLN A 141 19.27 31.43 8.00
C GLN A 141 19.48 31.03 6.52
N GLY A 142 18.48 31.24 5.66
CA GLY A 142 18.51 30.92 4.22
C GLY A 142 18.17 29.46 3.87
N ASN A 143 17.74 28.64 4.84
CA ASN A 143 17.34 27.27 4.57
C ASN A 143 15.93 27.25 3.93
N PRO A 144 15.69 26.39 2.94
CA PRO A 144 14.38 26.31 2.30
C PRO A 144 13.33 25.78 3.29
N ASN A 145 12.19 26.46 3.35
CA ASN A 145 11.02 25.98 4.05
C ASN A 145 10.29 24.92 3.21
N PHE A 146 9.68 23.95 3.87
CA PHE A 146 8.95 22.86 3.22
C PHE A 146 7.49 22.82 3.65
N LYS A 147 6.64 22.47 2.71
CA LYS A 147 5.24 22.10 2.94
C LYS A 147 5.12 20.59 2.81
N THR A 148 4.39 19.97 3.72
CA THR A 148 4.03 18.55 3.62
C THR A 148 2.57 18.43 3.33
N THR A 149 2.22 17.60 2.36
CA THR A 149 0.85 17.17 2.06
C THR A 149 0.83 15.66 1.88
N GLY A 150 -0.36 15.06 1.85
CA GLY A 150 -0.47 13.62 1.66
C GLY A 150 -1.86 13.09 1.96
N LEU A 151 -1.93 11.78 2.09
CA LEU A 151 -3.16 11.07 2.46
C LEU A 151 -2.81 9.94 3.43
N SER A 152 -3.77 9.60 4.28
CA SER A 152 -3.68 8.46 5.17
C SER A 152 -5.03 7.74 5.17
N THR A 153 -5.01 6.40 5.03
CA THR A 153 -6.22 5.60 4.93
C THR A 153 -5.95 4.13 5.24
N GLU A 154 -7.00 3.35 5.28
CA GLU A 154 -6.97 1.89 5.27
C GLU A 154 -7.67 1.40 4.00
N ILE A 155 -7.16 0.37 3.36
CA ILE A 155 -7.73 -0.15 2.12
C ILE A 155 -7.66 -1.66 2.04
N ASP A 156 -8.68 -2.22 1.40
CA ASP A 156 -8.74 -3.62 0.99
C ASP A 156 -8.66 -3.69 -0.54
N ILE A 157 -7.72 -4.48 -1.03
CA ILE A 157 -7.46 -4.63 -2.46
C ILE A 157 -7.65 -6.10 -2.83
N ARG A 158 -8.58 -6.39 -3.72
CA ARG A 158 -8.71 -7.74 -4.27
C ARG A 158 -7.51 -8.07 -5.14
N ASP A 159 -7.08 -9.33 -5.11
CA ASP A 159 -5.96 -9.81 -5.92
C ASP A 159 -6.09 -9.41 -7.39
N GLY A 160 -5.06 -8.72 -7.91
CA GLY A 160 -5.01 -8.15 -9.26
C GLY A 160 -5.84 -6.88 -9.50
N GLN A 161 -6.62 -6.41 -8.53
CA GLN A 161 -7.42 -5.19 -8.68
C GLN A 161 -6.54 -3.93 -8.57
N LYS A 162 -6.85 -2.92 -9.40
CA LYS A 162 -6.33 -1.56 -9.26
C LYS A 162 -7.32 -0.70 -8.49
N VAL A 163 -6.85 -0.05 -7.44
CA VAL A 163 -7.67 0.81 -6.57
C VAL A 163 -7.11 2.23 -6.60
N VAL A 164 -7.96 3.18 -6.92
CA VAL A 164 -7.68 4.60 -6.71
C VAL A 164 -7.86 4.89 -5.23
N VAL A 165 -6.77 5.04 -4.51
CA VAL A 165 -6.75 5.19 -3.05
C VAL A 165 -7.25 6.57 -2.65
N GLY A 166 -6.81 7.60 -3.36
CA GLY A 166 -7.19 8.97 -3.07
C GLY A 166 -6.40 10.00 -3.88
N LYS A 167 -6.75 11.25 -3.63
CA LYS A 167 -6.14 12.43 -4.22
C LYS A 167 -5.58 13.34 -3.12
N SER A 168 -4.39 13.87 -3.34
CA SER A 168 -3.77 14.89 -2.48
C SER A 168 -3.45 16.12 -3.31
N ASP A 169 -3.79 17.31 -2.83
CA ASP A 169 -3.51 18.54 -3.54
C ASP A 169 -2.06 18.99 -3.28
N VAL A 170 -1.30 19.05 -4.36
CA VAL A 170 0.07 19.54 -4.40
C VAL A 170 0.04 20.94 -5.02
N ASN A 171 0.86 21.87 -4.55
CA ASN A 171 0.95 23.25 -5.07
C ASN A 171 -0.39 24.01 -5.14
N ASN A 172 -1.12 24.07 -4.00
CA ASN A 172 -2.39 24.80 -3.90
C ASN A 172 -3.47 24.41 -4.94
N GLY A 173 -3.47 23.15 -5.37
CA GLY A 173 -4.47 22.59 -6.29
C GLY A 173 -4.09 22.62 -7.77
N GLU A 174 -2.93 23.19 -8.14
CA GLU A 174 -2.53 23.27 -9.56
C GLU A 174 -2.11 21.91 -10.17
N SER A 175 -1.70 20.97 -9.36
CA SER A 175 -1.29 19.63 -9.83
C SER A 175 -1.59 18.58 -8.77
N PRO A 176 -2.84 18.18 -8.61
CA PRO A 176 -3.20 17.14 -7.65
C PRO A 176 -2.48 15.84 -7.98
N LEU A 177 -2.07 15.14 -6.93
CA LEU A 177 -1.47 13.83 -7.01
C LEU A 177 -2.52 12.77 -6.66
N ILE A 178 -2.61 11.75 -7.48
CA ILE A 178 -3.52 10.62 -7.32
C ILE A 178 -2.68 9.39 -7.01
N LEU A 179 -3.03 8.70 -5.95
CA LEU A 179 -2.44 7.42 -5.57
C LEU A 179 -3.29 6.28 -6.10
N VAL A 180 -2.67 5.39 -6.86
CA VAL A 180 -3.27 4.13 -7.33
C VAL A 180 -2.40 2.98 -6.86
N VAL A 181 -3.03 1.93 -6.32
CA VAL A 181 -2.34 0.74 -5.82
C VAL A 181 -2.97 -0.51 -6.42
N THR A 182 -2.12 -1.46 -6.78
CA THR A 182 -2.51 -2.82 -7.15
C THR A 182 -1.83 -3.79 -6.19
N ALA A 183 -2.56 -4.78 -5.73
CA ALA A 183 -2.00 -5.88 -4.95
C ALA A 183 -2.10 -7.18 -5.75
N LYS A 184 -1.06 -8.01 -5.67
CA LYS A 184 -1.03 -9.36 -6.24
C LYS A 184 -0.50 -10.33 -5.19
N VAL A 185 -1.27 -11.36 -4.88
CA VAL A 185 -0.83 -12.45 -4.01
C VAL A 185 0.11 -13.35 -4.80
N VAL A 186 1.24 -13.70 -4.20
CA VAL A 186 2.28 -14.55 -4.79
C VAL A 186 2.29 -15.86 -4.00
N GLU A 187 2.03 -16.96 -4.69
CA GLU A 187 2.08 -18.32 -4.13
C GLU A 187 3.46 -18.94 -4.28
#